data_dde44ddde3affcd6ebb0e9fc122d1bbe
#
_entry.id   dde44ddde3affcd6ebb0e9fc122d1bbe
#
_cell.length_a   1.000
_cell.length_b   1.000
_cell.length_c   1.000
_cell.angle_alpha   90.00
_cell.angle_beta   90.00
_cell.angle_gamma   90.00
#
_symmetry.space_group_name_H-M   'P 1'
#
loop_
_entity.id
_entity.type
_entity.pdbx_description
1 polymer ?
#
loop_
_entity_poly.entity_id
_entity_poly.type
_entity_poly.pdbx_seq_one_letter_code
_entity_poly.pdbx_strand_id
1 'polypeptide(L)'
;DINPQKKIHILVIPKGEYTDLDHFNTEASEKEIIEFAKSITHIVKILKISSNEKGYRVLTNIGKNGGQEVPHLHHHIFGGEAVGKMVV
;
A
#
# COMPACT_ATOMS: atom_id res chain seq x y z
N ASP A 1 -21.58 12.35 -0.21
CA ASP A 1 -21.77 11.95 -0.85
C ASP A 1 -22.25 11.28 -1.14
N ILE A 2 -22.28 11.75 -1.16
CA ILE A 2 -23.26 11.02 -1.58
C ILE A 2 -22.91 9.78 -2.23
N ASN A 3 -21.73 9.55 -2.49
CA ASN A 3 -21.30 8.27 -3.01
C ASN A 3 -20.33 7.64 -2.05
N PRO A 4 -20.84 7.13 -0.92
CA PRO A 4 -19.97 6.55 0.09
C PRO A 4 -19.29 5.28 -0.37
N GLN A 5 -19.69 4.75 -1.51
CA GLN A 5 -19.10 3.54 -2.05
C GLN A 5 -17.96 3.84 -3.01
N LYS A 6 -17.57 5.09 -3.11
CA LYS A 6 -16.53 5.44 -4.04
C LYS A 6 -15.24 4.70 -3.71
N LYS A 7 -14.64 4.13 -4.73
CA LYS A 7 -13.42 3.36 -4.59
C LYS A 7 -12.25 4.23 -4.18
N ILE A 8 -11.47 3.74 -3.24
CA ILE A 8 -10.26 4.39 -2.80
C ILE A 8 -9.07 3.66 -3.38
N HIS A 9 -8.14 4.40 -3.97
CA HIS A 9 -6.89 3.85 -4.46
C HIS A 9 -5.79 4.84 -4.15
N ILE A 10 -4.91 4.48 -3.25
CA ILE A 10 -3.86 5.36 -2.77
C ILE A 10 -2.51 4.69 -2.93
N LEU A 11 -1.50 5.48 -3.32
CA LEU A 11 -0.13 5.00 -3.39
C LEU A 11 0.63 5.50 -2.17
N VAL A 12 1.37 4.61 -1.53
CA VAL A 12 2.21 4.96 -0.39
C VAL A 12 3.64 4.66 -0.76
N ILE A 13 4.51 5.65 -0.65
CA ILE A 13 5.91 5.50 -1.00
C ILE A 13 6.78 5.89 0.19
N PRO A 14 7.96 5.26 0.35
CA PRO A 14 8.88 5.67 1.39
C PRO A 14 9.54 7.00 1.03
N LYS A 15 10.11 7.66 2.03
CA LYS A 15 10.77 8.95 1.79
C LYS A 15 12.05 8.78 0.98
N GLY A 16 12.81 7.73 1.24
CA GLY A 16 14.02 7.47 0.47
C GLY A 16 13.70 6.87 -0.89
N GLU A 17 14.72 6.80 -1.72
CA GLU A 17 14.56 6.28 -3.08
C GLU A 17 14.97 4.82 -3.12
N TYR A 18 14.00 3.95 -3.26
CA TYR A 18 14.24 2.51 -3.33
C TYR A 18 13.51 1.94 -4.53
N THR A 19 14.18 1.03 -5.23
CA THR A 19 13.63 0.48 -6.47
C THR A 19 12.42 -0.41 -6.20
N ASP A 20 12.48 -1.23 -5.17
CA ASP A 20 11.43 -2.18 -4.85
C ASP A 20 11.52 -2.60 -3.39
N LEU A 21 10.65 -3.50 -2.98
CA LEU A 21 10.58 -3.94 -1.60
C LEU A 21 11.87 -4.63 -1.15
N ASP A 22 12.49 -5.42 -2.02
CA ASP A 22 13.72 -6.10 -1.65
C ASP A 22 14.85 -5.11 -1.41
N HIS A 23 14.97 -4.11 -2.27
CA HIS A 23 15.96 -3.05 -2.10
C HIS A 23 15.73 -2.30 -0.80
N PHE A 24 14.49 -1.93 -0.54
CA PHE A 24 14.10 -1.20 0.66
C PHE A 24 14.45 -1.98 1.93
N ASN A 25 14.02 -3.24 1.99
CA ASN A 25 14.24 -4.05 3.19
C ASN A 25 15.70 -4.39 3.41
N THR A 26 16.52 -4.33 2.36
CA THR A 26 17.93 -4.61 2.46
C THR A 26 18.74 -3.36 2.88
N GLU A 27 18.42 -2.21 2.30
CA GLU A 27 19.25 -1.03 2.43
C GLU A 27 18.71 0.03 3.37
N ALA A 28 17.43 0.07 3.65
CA ALA A 28 16.87 1.09 4.52
C ALA A 28 17.18 0.80 5.97
N SER A 29 17.17 1.84 6.80
CA SER A 29 17.34 1.66 8.23
C SER A 29 16.12 0.99 8.84
N GLU A 30 16.32 0.36 9.99
CA GLU A 30 15.18 -0.24 10.69
C GLU A 30 14.12 0.79 11.01
N LYS A 31 14.55 1.98 11.38
CA LYS A 31 13.59 3.06 11.68
C LYS A 31 12.74 3.37 10.47
N GLU A 32 13.34 3.49 9.29
CA GLU A 32 12.61 3.81 8.09
C GLU A 32 11.65 2.70 7.71
N ILE A 33 12.07 1.46 7.85
CA ILE A 33 11.23 0.30 7.54
C ILE A 33 10.01 0.29 8.47
N ILE A 34 10.23 0.49 9.76
CA ILE A 34 9.15 0.49 10.74
C ILE A 34 8.19 1.65 10.47
N GLU A 35 8.72 2.83 10.19
CA GLU A 35 7.86 3.99 9.92
C GLU A 35 7.02 3.78 8.69
N PHE A 36 7.60 3.19 7.64
CA PHE A 36 6.85 2.92 6.42
C PHE A 36 5.73 1.92 6.67
N ALA A 37 6.04 0.84 7.37
CA ALA A 37 5.03 -0.17 7.69
C ALA A 37 3.87 0.42 8.49
N LYS A 38 4.19 1.23 9.51
CA LYS A 38 3.15 1.81 10.35
C LYS A 38 2.33 2.88 9.65
N SER A 39 2.91 3.54 8.64
CA SER A 39 2.20 4.60 7.92
C SER A 39 0.96 4.06 7.22
N ILE A 40 1.00 2.82 6.75
CA ILE A 40 -0.15 2.22 6.08
C ILE A 40 -1.33 2.12 7.04
N THR A 41 -1.11 1.63 8.24
CA THR A 41 -2.17 1.54 9.26
C THR A 41 -2.68 2.93 9.63
N HIS A 42 -1.77 3.89 9.74
CA HIS A 42 -2.17 5.27 10.05
C HIS A 42 -3.09 5.84 8.98
N ILE A 43 -2.74 5.63 7.72
CA ILE A 43 -3.52 6.15 6.59
C ILE A 43 -4.92 5.52 6.56
N VAL A 44 -5.01 4.21 6.71
CA VAL A 44 -6.31 3.55 6.60
C VAL A 44 -7.22 3.91 7.78
N LYS A 45 -6.65 4.24 8.93
CA LYS A 45 -7.45 4.71 10.05
C LYS A 45 -8.01 6.10 9.78
N ILE A 46 -7.22 6.99 9.19
CA ILE A 46 -7.69 8.32 8.82
C ILE A 46 -8.82 8.21 7.80
N LEU A 47 -8.69 7.30 6.84
CA LEU A 47 -9.68 7.11 5.80
C LEU A 47 -10.89 6.30 6.25
N LYS A 48 -10.85 5.77 7.47
CA LYS A 48 -11.94 4.99 8.07
C LYS A 48 -12.24 3.72 7.27
N ILE A 49 -11.19 3.06 6.84
CA ILE A 49 -11.31 1.77 6.13
C ILE A 49 -10.51 0.68 6.81
N SER A 50 -10.13 0.88 8.07
CA SER A 50 -9.34 -0.11 8.81
C SER A 50 -10.09 -1.43 8.97
N SER A 51 -9.41 -2.43 9.50
CA SER A 51 -9.99 -3.76 9.67
C SER A 51 -11.24 -3.76 10.55
N ASN A 52 -11.32 -2.82 11.48
CA ASN A 52 -12.50 -2.69 12.35
C ASN A 52 -13.69 -2.06 11.64
N GLU A 53 -13.49 -1.55 10.44
CA GLU A 53 -14.55 -0.93 9.66
C GLU A 53 -14.90 -1.82 8.48
N LYS A 54 -14.43 -1.52 7.29
CA LYS A 54 -14.75 -2.34 6.13
C LYS A 54 -13.56 -3.11 5.59
N GLY A 55 -12.37 -2.67 5.97
CA GLY A 55 -11.16 -3.34 5.53
C GLY A 55 -10.65 -2.79 4.20
N TYR A 56 -9.47 -3.24 3.85
CA TYR A 56 -8.78 -2.74 2.67
C TYR A 56 -7.82 -3.83 2.17
N ARG A 57 -7.30 -3.60 0.98
CA ARG A 57 -6.25 -4.45 0.42
C ARG A 57 -5.00 -3.60 0.23
N VAL A 58 -3.86 -4.14 0.64
CA VAL A 58 -2.58 -3.51 0.36
C VAL A 58 -1.74 -4.49 -0.44
N LEU A 59 -1.10 -3.99 -1.50
CA LEU A 59 -0.22 -4.82 -2.29
C LEU A 59 0.90 -3.98 -2.90
N THR A 60 1.97 -4.66 -3.28
CA THR A 60 3.04 -4.04 -4.04
C THR A 60 3.50 -5.04 -5.10
N ASN A 61 3.95 -4.52 -6.22
CA ASN A 61 4.44 -5.35 -7.33
C ASN A 61 5.96 -5.27 -7.35
N ILE A 62 6.63 -6.40 -7.50
CA ILE A 62 8.08 -6.49 -7.42
C ILE A 62 8.59 -7.22 -8.64
N GLY A 63 9.52 -6.59 -9.35
CA GLY A 63 10.19 -7.22 -10.46
C GLY A 63 9.31 -7.50 -11.66
N LYS A 64 9.88 -8.20 -12.63
CA LYS A 64 9.20 -8.44 -13.90
C LYS A 64 7.97 -9.31 -13.74
N ASN A 65 8.11 -10.44 -13.06
CA ASN A 65 6.97 -11.34 -12.89
C ASN A 65 5.91 -10.78 -11.98
N GLY A 66 6.26 -9.83 -11.11
CA GLY A 66 5.31 -9.15 -10.26
C GLY A 66 4.62 -7.99 -10.94
N GLY A 67 5.03 -7.64 -12.16
CA GLY A 67 4.39 -6.58 -12.91
C GLY A 67 4.77 -5.18 -12.49
N GLN A 68 5.95 -5.01 -11.91
CA GLN A 68 6.38 -3.67 -11.50
C GLN A 68 6.77 -2.86 -12.74
N GLU A 69 6.06 -1.75 -12.97
CA GLU A 69 6.30 -0.92 -14.12
C GLU A 69 7.14 0.30 -13.79
N VAL A 70 6.93 0.89 -12.63
CA VAL A 70 7.70 2.05 -12.19
C VAL A 70 8.79 1.58 -11.23
N PRO A 71 10.07 1.87 -11.51
CA PRO A 71 11.18 1.36 -10.69
C PRO A 71 11.35 2.18 -9.41
N HIS A 72 10.30 2.32 -8.67
CA HIS A 72 10.29 3.01 -7.38
C HIS A 72 9.27 2.33 -6.50
N LEU A 73 9.69 1.91 -5.31
CA LEU A 73 8.83 1.18 -4.40
C LEU A 73 7.55 1.96 -4.10
N HIS A 74 6.42 1.30 -4.27
CA HIS A 74 5.14 1.87 -3.88
C HIS A 74 4.17 0.76 -3.53
N HIS A 75 3.39 1.01 -2.48
CA HIS A 75 2.32 0.13 -2.09
C HIS A 75 1.01 0.74 -2.53
N HIS A 76 0.12 -0.13 -3.03
CA HIS A 76 -1.24 0.29 -3.37
C HIS A 76 -2.16 -0.04 -2.21
N ILE A 77 -3.02 0.90 -1.84
CA ILE A 77 -4.09 0.65 -0.87
C ILE A 77 -5.41 0.80 -1.61
N PHE A 78 -6.20 -0.26 -1.61
CA PHE A 78 -7.53 -0.27 -2.21
C PHE A 78 -8.58 -0.42 -1.13
N GLY A 79 -9.62 0.40 -1.18
CA GLY A 79 -10.69 0.34 -0.21
C GLY A 79 -11.90 1.11 -0.69
N GLY A 80 -12.82 1.37 0.22
CA GLY A 80 -14.03 2.11 -0.10
C GLY A 80 -15.13 1.28 -0.69
N GLU A 81 -14.80 0.08 -1.16
CA GLU A 81 -15.77 -0.87 -1.68
C GLU A 81 -15.08 -2.23 -1.73
N ALA A 82 -15.86 -3.26 -1.95
CA ALA A 82 -15.30 -4.61 -2.04
C ALA A 82 -14.36 -4.67 -3.24
N VAL A 83 -13.14 -5.16 -3.01
CA VAL A 83 -12.12 -5.17 -4.06
C VAL A 83 -12.07 -6.48 -4.83
N GLY A 84 -12.93 -7.43 -4.49
CA GLY A 84 -13.01 -8.69 -5.21
C GLY A 84 -11.96 -9.68 -4.77
N LYS A 85 -11.93 -10.80 -5.44
CA LYS A 85 -11.00 -11.86 -5.11
C LYS A 85 -9.63 -11.58 -5.68
N MET A 86 -8.62 -12.09 -4.97
CA MET A 86 -7.28 -12.10 -5.56
C MET A 86 -7.26 -13.07 -6.72
N VAL A 87 -6.45 -12.76 -7.69
CA VAL A 87 -6.23 -13.67 -8.79
C VAL A 87 -5.38 -14.82 -8.30
N VAL A 88 -5.74 -15.99 -8.71
CA VAL A 88 -4.99 -17.19 -8.35
C VAL A 88 -4.58 -17.94 -9.58
#